data_756f653b7b4bd9b66b7c68f02fcb2f6f
#
_entry.id   756f653b7b4bd9b66b7c68f02fcb2f6f
#
_cell.length_a   1.000
_cell.length_b   1.000
_cell.length_c   1.000
_cell.angle_alpha   90.00
_cell.angle_beta   90.00
_cell.angle_gamma   90.00
#
_symmetry.space_group_name_H-M   'P 1'
#
loop_
_entity.id
_entity.type
_entity.pdbx_description
1 polymer ?
#
loop_
_entity_poly.entity_id
_entity_poly.type
_entity_poly.pdbx_seq_one_letter_code
_entity_poly.pdbx_strand_id
1 'polypeptide(L)'
;MNKLELQKIANEVRKGIVTSVHSAKAGHPGGSLSAADIYTYLYFEEMNIDPQNPDAPDRDRFVLSKGHTTPGYYSVLAQRGFFPVEDLVTFRHVGSYLQGHPCMQHIPGVDMSSGSLGQGISAAVGMAISAKLTNDDYRVYTLLGDGEIQEGQVWEAAMLAGHRKLDNLVVIVDNNGLQIDGNIADVNSPYPIDKKFEAFNFHVINIDGHDFEQIAAAFKEARETKGQPTAIIAKTIKGKDVSFMENQASWHGTAPNDEQYAIAMEDLKKVEEALCQK
;
A
#
# COMPACT_ATOMS: atom_id res chain seq x y z
N MET A 1 -6.97 -1.22 17.80
CA MET A 1 -8.34 -1.65 17.39
C MET A 1 -8.43 -3.16 17.37
N ASN A 2 -9.63 -3.75 17.48
CA ASN A 2 -9.77 -5.19 17.30
C ASN A 2 -9.83 -5.58 15.81
N LYS A 3 -9.68 -6.88 15.52
CA LYS A 3 -9.65 -7.42 14.15
C LYS A 3 -10.91 -7.05 13.34
N LEU A 4 -12.10 -7.14 13.98
CA LEU A 4 -13.36 -6.85 13.31
C LEU A 4 -13.50 -5.38 12.92
N GLU A 5 -13.04 -4.47 13.77
CA GLU A 5 -13.00 -3.03 13.47
C GLU A 5 -12.10 -2.74 12.26
N LEU A 6 -10.91 -3.33 12.22
CA LEU A 6 -9.99 -3.19 11.09
C LEU A 6 -10.58 -3.75 9.80
N GLN A 7 -11.24 -4.92 9.86
CA GLN A 7 -11.91 -5.51 8.69
C GLN A 7 -13.03 -4.60 8.15
N LYS A 8 -13.81 -3.96 9.02
CA LYS A 8 -14.84 -2.99 8.61
C LYS A 8 -14.22 -1.77 7.92
N ILE A 9 -13.16 -1.22 8.48
CA ILE A 9 -12.44 -0.08 7.87
C ILE A 9 -11.86 -0.48 6.52
N ALA A 10 -11.23 -1.65 6.40
CA ALA A 10 -10.69 -2.14 5.14
C ALA A 10 -11.77 -2.28 4.06
N ASN A 11 -12.99 -2.68 4.46
CA ASN A 11 -14.12 -2.73 3.55
C ASN A 11 -14.55 -1.32 3.09
N GLU A 12 -14.57 -0.32 3.98
CA GLU A 12 -14.82 1.08 3.60
C GLU A 12 -13.70 1.62 2.67
N VAL A 13 -12.44 1.26 2.92
CA VAL A 13 -11.33 1.59 2.01
C VAL A 13 -11.59 1.00 0.63
N ARG A 14 -12.05 -0.26 0.51
CA ARG A 14 -12.39 -0.89 -0.77
C ARG A 14 -13.56 -0.18 -1.48
N LYS A 15 -14.60 0.21 -0.75
CA LYS A 15 -15.71 1.01 -1.31
C LYS A 15 -15.20 2.33 -1.89
N GLY A 16 -14.31 3.03 -1.17
CA GLY A 16 -13.67 4.26 -1.64
C GLY A 16 -12.82 4.05 -2.89
N ILE A 17 -12.08 2.94 -2.99
CA ILE A 17 -11.30 2.58 -4.20
C ILE A 17 -12.22 2.46 -5.41
N VAL A 18 -13.28 1.66 -5.30
CA VAL A 18 -14.21 1.41 -6.41
C VAL A 18 -14.91 2.70 -6.81
N THR A 19 -15.34 3.52 -5.84
CA THR A 19 -15.99 4.81 -6.07
C THR A 19 -15.07 5.79 -6.81
N SER A 20 -13.83 5.93 -6.38
CA SER A 20 -12.85 6.83 -6.99
C SER A 20 -12.57 6.47 -8.44
N VAL A 21 -12.30 5.20 -8.71
CA VAL A 21 -11.96 4.70 -10.06
C VAL A 21 -13.17 4.79 -10.99
N HIS A 22 -14.36 4.45 -10.50
CA HIS A 22 -15.61 4.56 -11.26
C HIS A 22 -15.91 6.02 -11.64
N SER A 23 -15.83 6.94 -10.68
CA SER A 23 -16.07 8.37 -10.93
C SER A 23 -15.13 8.95 -11.98
N ALA A 24 -13.84 8.63 -11.86
CA ALA A 24 -12.80 9.09 -12.78
C ALA A 24 -12.85 8.43 -14.17
N LYS A 25 -13.56 7.32 -14.34
CA LYS A 25 -13.50 6.45 -15.52
C LYS A 25 -12.05 6.04 -15.87
N ALA A 26 -11.16 6.08 -14.89
CA ALA A 26 -9.72 5.78 -15.01
C ALA A 26 -9.12 5.46 -13.64
N GLY A 27 -8.11 4.60 -13.58
CA GLY A 27 -7.39 4.29 -12.35
C GLY A 27 -7.02 2.81 -12.24
N HIS A 28 -6.41 2.44 -11.11
CA HIS A 28 -5.84 1.13 -10.92
C HIS A 28 -6.51 0.42 -9.71
N PRO A 29 -7.70 -0.21 -9.92
CA PRO A 29 -8.45 -0.82 -8.82
C PRO A 29 -7.78 -2.10 -8.29
N GLY A 30 -7.28 -2.96 -9.17
CA GLY A 30 -6.80 -4.29 -8.78
C GLY A 30 -5.71 -4.27 -7.72
N GLY A 31 -4.64 -3.50 -7.95
CA GLY A 31 -3.52 -3.35 -6.99
C GLY A 31 -3.84 -2.44 -5.79
N SER A 32 -4.90 -1.64 -5.86
CA SER A 32 -5.42 -0.87 -4.72
C SER A 32 -6.21 -1.77 -3.77
N LEU A 33 -7.09 -2.62 -4.32
CA LEU A 33 -7.90 -3.58 -3.57
C LEU A 33 -7.05 -4.65 -2.87
N SER A 34 -5.96 -5.13 -3.52
CA SER A 34 -5.05 -6.11 -2.91
C SER A 34 -4.38 -5.58 -1.64
N ALA A 35 -4.05 -4.29 -1.60
CA ALA A 35 -3.31 -3.68 -0.51
C ALA A 35 -4.20 -3.05 0.59
N ALA A 36 -5.53 -3.12 0.49
CA ALA A 36 -6.45 -2.40 1.36
C ALA A 36 -6.28 -2.77 2.85
N ASP A 37 -6.06 -4.05 3.19
CA ASP A 37 -5.84 -4.50 4.57
C ASP A 37 -4.50 -3.99 5.13
N ILE A 38 -3.45 -3.99 4.30
CA ILE A 38 -2.12 -3.47 4.65
C ILE A 38 -2.20 -1.96 4.92
N TYR A 39 -2.82 -1.19 4.02
CA TYR A 39 -3.05 0.24 4.24
C TYR A 39 -3.82 0.51 5.54
N THR A 40 -4.89 -0.27 5.76
CA THR A 40 -5.72 -0.12 6.96
C THR A 40 -4.90 -0.33 8.23
N TYR A 41 -4.13 -1.41 8.31
CA TYR A 41 -3.31 -1.67 9.49
C TYR A 41 -2.25 -0.58 9.69
N LEU A 42 -1.56 -0.17 8.64
CA LEU A 42 -0.54 0.90 8.71
C LEU A 42 -1.11 2.19 9.30
N TYR A 43 -2.23 2.67 8.76
CA TYR A 43 -2.77 3.98 9.09
C TYR A 43 -3.61 4.01 10.38
N PHE A 44 -4.12 2.86 10.85
CA PHE A 44 -4.99 2.80 12.03
C PHE A 44 -4.32 2.20 13.27
N GLU A 45 -3.24 1.42 13.10
CA GLU A 45 -2.58 0.72 14.21
C GLU A 45 -1.07 0.92 14.29
N GLU A 46 -0.37 0.93 13.15
CA GLU A 46 1.09 0.85 13.15
C GLU A 46 1.77 2.20 13.23
N MET A 47 1.40 3.14 12.38
CA MET A 47 2.12 4.41 12.20
C MET A 47 1.78 5.42 13.28
N ASN A 48 2.81 6.09 13.81
CA ASN A 48 2.66 7.31 14.61
C ASN A 48 2.31 8.49 13.69
N ILE A 49 1.03 8.75 13.52
CA ILE A 49 0.49 9.82 12.66
C ILE A 49 -0.72 10.48 13.30
N ASP A 50 -0.86 11.78 13.07
CA ASP A 50 -2.05 12.55 13.46
C ASP A 50 -2.61 13.32 12.26
N PRO A 51 -3.85 12.99 11.79
CA PRO A 51 -4.47 13.72 10.70
C PRO A 51 -4.68 15.21 10.96
N GLN A 52 -4.75 15.62 12.23
CA GLN A 52 -4.90 17.03 12.62
C GLN A 52 -3.55 17.78 12.59
N ASN A 53 -2.43 17.05 12.52
CA ASN A 53 -1.09 17.58 12.40
C ASN A 53 -0.28 16.79 11.36
N PRO A 54 -0.68 16.86 10.07
CA PRO A 54 -0.10 16.02 9.01
C PRO A 54 1.38 16.31 8.74
N ASP A 55 1.89 17.45 9.19
CA ASP A 55 3.27 17.90 8.99
C ASP A 55 4.15 17.72 10.23
N ALA A 56 3.69 17.02 11.27
CA ALA A 56 4.46 16.76 12.48
C ALA A 56 5.85 16.19 12.13
N PRO A 57 6.95 16.77 12.64
CA PRO A 57 8.30 16.35 12.25
C PRO A 57 8.68 14.95 12.75
N ASP A 58 8.09 14.51 13.83
CA ASP A 58 8.34 13.26 14.54
C ASP A 58 7.42 12.10 14.10
N ARG A 59 6.46 12.36 13.18
CA ARG A 59 5.58 11.32 12.66
C ARG A 59 6.32 10.33 11.77
N ASP A 60 5.83 9.11 11.69
CA ASP A 60 6.30 8.11 10.73
C ASP A 60 6.06 8.55 9.28
N ARG A 61 6.79 7.97 8.35
CA ARG A 61 6.72 8.28 6.92
C ARG A 61 6.25 7.06 6.13
N PHE A 62 5.38 7.32 5.14
CA PHE A 62 4.94 6.29 4.20
C PHE A 62 5.19 6.70 2.75
N VAL A 63 5.89 5.87 2.01
CA VAL A 63 6.13 6.06 0.58
C VAL A 63 5.38 5.00 -0.23
N LEU A 64 4.39 5.41 -1.01
CA LEU A 64 3.73 4.53 -1.96
C LEU A 64 4.62 4.37 -3.20
N SER A 65 5.48 3.34 -3.24
CA SER A 65 6.41 3.13 -4.36
C SER A 65 5.65 2.73 -5.64
N LYS A 66 4.67 1.81 -5.55
CA LYS A 66 3.73 1.53 -6.63
C LYS A 66 2.68 2.66 -6.79
N GLY A 67 3.16 3.85 -7.16
CA GLY A 67 2.39 5.10 -7.09
C GLY A 67 1.08 5.14 -7.88
N HIS A 68 0.85 4.20 -8.80
CA HIS A 68 -0.41 4.08 -9.54
C HIS A 68 -1.60 3.61 -8.68
N THR A 69 -1.35 3.02 -7.49
CA THR A 69 -2.42 2.52 -6.60
C THR A 69 -2.93 3.58 -5.61
N THR A 70 -2.93 4.85 -6.03
CA THR A 70 -3.51 5.98 -5.30
C THR A 70 -4.97 5.80 -4.88
N PRO A 71 -5.86 5.09 -5.61
CA PRO A 71 -7.22 4.89 -5.12
C PRO A 71 -7.25 4.23 -3.74
N GLY A 72 -6.37 3.26 -3.46
CA GLY A 72 -6.23 2.65 -2.14
C GLY A 72 -5.62 3.59 -1.11
N TYR A 73 -4.56 4.28 -1.49
CA TYR A 73 -3.87 5.22 -0.62
C TYR A 73 -4.76 6.40 -0.22
N TYR A 74 -5.45 7.02 -1.18
CA TYR A 74 -6.34 8.14 -0.85
C TYR A 74 -7.57 7.70 -0.06
N SER A 75 -8.08 6.51 -0.34
CA SER A 75 -9.20 5.97 0.43
C SER A 75 -8.84 5.77 1.91
N VAL A 76 -7.67 5.20 2.22
CA VAL A 76 -7.25 5.06 3.63
C VAL A 76 -6.94 6.41 4.29
N LEU A 77 -6.35 7.36 3.57
CA LEU A 77 -6.11 8.73 4.08
C LEU A 77 -7.43 9.43 4.42
N ALA A 78 -8.44 9.34 3.54
CA ALA A 78 -9.77 9.89 3.78
C ALA A 78 -10.44 9.23 4.99
N GLN A 79 -10.44 7.89 5.07
CA GLN A 79 -11.00 7.15 6.21
C GLN A 79 -10.27 7.47 7.53
N ARG A 80 -8.98 7.77 7.47
CA ARG A 80 -8.18 8.18 8.63
C ARG A 80 -8.45 9.64 9.04
N GLY A 81 -9.05 10.45 8.18
CA GLY A 81 -9.46 11.82 8.45
C GLY A 81 -8.49 12.91 7.99
N PHE A 82 -7.58 12.62 7.06
CA PHE A 82 -6.69 13.63 6.47
C PHE A 82 -7.44 14.60 5.55
N PHE A 83 -8.52 14.15 4.93
CA PHE A 83 -9.44 14.95 4.11
C PHE A 83 -10.81 14.26 4.04
N PRO A 84 -11.88 14.97 3.59
CA PRO A 84 -13.22 14.40 3.53
C PRO A 84 -13.33 13.18 2.61
N VAL A 85 -14.07 12.15 3.04
CA VAL A 85 -14.32 10.93 2.23
C VAL A 85 -15.06 11.28 0.94
N GLU A 86 -15.90 12.30 0.98
CA GLU A 86 -16.68 12.80 -0.17
C GLU A 86 -15.78 13.29 -1.31
N ASP A 87 -14.55 13.70 -1.04
CA ASP A 87 -13.61 14.17 -2.06
C ASP A 87 -13.12 13.04 -2.97
N LEU A 88 -13.25 11.78 -2.54
CA LEU A 88 -12.83 10.62 -3.33
C LEU A 88 -13.50 10.55 -4.72
N VAL A 89 -14.71 11.09 -4.88
CA VAL A 89 -15.39 11.15 -6.18
C VAL A 89 -14.72 12.13 -7.15
N THR A 90 -13.84 13.02 -6.66
CA THR A 90 -13.12 13.99 -7.49
C THR A 90 -11.79 13.45 -8.03
N PHE A 91 -11.44 12.21 -7.70
CA PHE A 91 -10.20 11.56 -8.12
C PHE A 91 -9.96 11.73 -9.62
N ARG A 92 -8.78 12.23 -10.01
CA ARG A 92 -8.36 12.53 -11.40
C ARG A 92 -9.22 13.55 -12.16
N HIS A 93 -10.20 14.17 -11.54
CA HIS A 93 -10.95 15.25 -12.21
C HIS A 93 -10.08 16.49 -12.36
N VAL A 94 -10.35 17.28 -13.41
CA VAL A 94 -9.67 18.56 -13.62
C VAL A 94 -9.93 19.49 -12.43
N GLY A 95 -8.89 20.03 -11.85
CA GLY A 95 -8.96 20.90 -10.67
C GLY A 95 -9.00 20.18 -9.33
N SER A 96 -9.12 18.83 -9.29
CA SER A 96 -8.99 18.08 -8.06
C SER A 96 -7.53 18.01 -7.59
N TYR A 97 -7.32 18.04 -6.28
CA TYR A 97 -6.00 17.76 -5.68
C TYR A 97 -5.68 16.26 -5.65
N LEU A 98 -6.69 15.37 -5.78
CA LEU A 98 -6.51 13.91 -5.79
C LEU A 98 -6.04 13.44 -7.17
N GLN A 99 -4.73 13.56 -7.40
CA GLN A 99 -4.08 13.23 -8.65
C GLN A 99 -3.97 11.72 -8.87
N GLY A 100 -3.75 11.29 -10.11
CA GLY A 100 -3.60 9.88 -10.48
C GLY A 100 -2.38 9.17 -9.87
N HIS A 101 -1.39 9.94 -9.39
CA HIS A 101 -0.23 9.51 -8.61
C HIS A 101 -0.09 10.42 -7.40
N PRO A 102 0.57 9.98 -6.29
CA PRO A 102 0.70 10.78 -5.09
C PRO A 102 1.43 12.11 -5.37
N CYS A 103 0.91 13.20 -4.81
CA CYS A 103 1.54 14.50 -4.88
C CYS A 103 1.69 15.08 -3.46
N MET A 104 2.91 15.09 -2.94
CA MET A 104 3.20 15.55 -1.57
C MET A 104 2.95 17.04 -1.37
N GLN A 105 2.86 17.84 -2.44
CA GLN A 105 2.64 19.28 -2.37
C GLN A 105 1.16 19.64 -2.17
N HIS A 106 0.24 18.74 -2.49
CA HIS A 106 -1.19 19.05 -2.56
C HIS A 106 -2.07 18.16 -1.69
N ILE A 107 -1.58 16.98 -1.28
CA ILE A 107 -2.40 16.00 -0.58
C ILE A 107 -1.92 15.84 0.85
N PRO A 108 -2.72 16.22 1.86
CA PRO A 108 -2.36 16.03 3.26
C PRO A 108 -2.04 14.56 3.58
N GLY A 109 -0.94 14.34 4.31
CA GLY A 109 -0.51 12.99 4.70
C GLY A 109 0.25 12.22 3.64
N VAL A 110 0.53 12.81 2.46
CA VAL A 110 1.39 12.21 1.42
C VAL A 110 2.84 12.68 1.61
N ASP A 111 3.74 11.76 1.91
CA ASP A 111 5.14 12.04 2.21
C ASP A 111 6.03 12.20 0.98
N MET A 112 5.68 11.56 -0.13
CA MET A 112 6.49 11.56 -1.34
C MET A 112 5.63 11.49 -2.60
N SER A 113 5.91 12.36 -3.55
CA SER A 113 5.40 12.23 -4.92
C SER A 113 6.06 11.04 -5.59
N SER A 114 5.29 10.09 -6.07
CA SER A 114 5.77 8.87 -6.73
C SER A 114 4.99 8.58 -8.02
N GLY A 115 5.39 7.54 -8.76
CA GLY A 115 4.72 7.16 -10.03
C GLY A 115 5.63 6.41 -10.96
N SER A 116 6.92 6.75 -11.03
CA SER A 116 7.94 5.93 -11.69
C SER A 116 8.28 4.74 -10.80
N LEU A 117 7.94 3.53 -11.26
CA LEU A 117 8.14 2.30 -10.50
C LEU A 117 9.62 2.11 -10.12
N GLY A 118 9.87 1.58 -8.94
CA GLY A 118 11.20 1.36 -8.38
C GLY A 118 11.86 2.59 -7.74
N GLN A 119 11.33 3.82 -7.95
CA GLN A 119 11.95 5.05 -7.41
C GLN A 119 11.54 5.33 -5.96
N GLY A 120 10.32 4.95 -5.57
CA GLY A 120 9.80 5.25 -4.23
C GLY A 120 10.63 4.65 -3.10
N ILE A 121 11.11 3.42 -3.26
CA ILE A 121 11.97 2.76 -2.27
C ILE A 121 13.27 3.52 -2.03
N SER A 122 13.87 4.15 -3.07
CA SER A 122 15.08 4.97 -2.92
C SER A 122 14.81 6.22 -2.09
N ALA A 123 13.65 6.87 -2.28
CA ALA A 123 13.23 7.98 -1.43
C ALA A 123 13.03 7.54 0.03
N ALA A 124 12.38 6.38 0.25
CA ALA A 124 12.20 5.81 1.58
C ALA A 124 13.54 5.50 2.28
N VAL A 125 14.52 4.96 1.55
CA VAL A 125 15.88 4.74 2.05
C VAL A 125 16.52 6.08 2.48
N GLY A 126 16.37 7.14 1.66
CA GLY A 126 16.85 8.47 1.98
C GLY A 126 16.24 9.04 3.27
N MET A 127 14.90 8.89 3.44
CA MET A 127 14.19 9.29 4.66
C MET A 127 14.67 8.51 5.88
N ALA A 128 14.87 7.18 5.76
CA ALA A 128 15.37 6.35 6.85
C ALA A 128 16.80 6.70 7.25
N ILE A 129 17.65 7.05 6.29
CA ILE A 129 19.01 7.59 6.55
C ILE A 129 18.91 8.93 7.26
N SER A 130 18.02 9.82 6.83
CA SER A 130 17.81 11.13 7.46
C SER A 130 17.49 10.97 8.94
N ALA A 131 16.50 10.12 9.30
CA ALA A 131 16.16 9.86 10.70
C ALA A 131 17.38 9.41 11.53
N LYS A 132 18.22 8.52 10.98
CA LYS A 132 19.43 8.06 11.66
C LYS A 132 20.47 9.17 11.84
N LEU A 133 20.61 10.08 10.89
CA LEU A 133 21.55 11.19 10.95
C LEU A 133 21.12 12.28 11.95
N THR A 134 19.82 12.53 12.05
CA THR A 134 19.26 13.52 12.97
C THR A 134 18.95 12.96 14.35
N ASN A 135 19.11 11.64 14.55
CA ASN A 135 18.71 10.89 15.75
C ASN A 135 17.21 11.01 16.05
N ASP A 136 16.40 11.03 15.01
CA ASP A 136 14.94 10.95 15.12
C ASP A 136 14.48 9.50 15.25
N ASP A 137 13.39 9.28 15.97
CA ASP A 137 12.84 7.94 16.23
C ASP A 137 11.81 7.47 15.21
N TYR A 138 11.46 8.30 14.21
CA TYR A 138 10.45 7.93 13.22
C TYR A 138 10.89 6.78 12.33
N ARG A 139 9.91 5.97 11.96
CA ARG A 139 10.06 4.85 11.05
C ARG A 139 9.61 5.23 9.65
N VAL A 140 10.11 4.51 8.67
CA VAL A 140 9.76 4.68 7.25
C VAL A 140 9.20 3.37 6.71
N TYR A 141 8.02 3.45 6.13
CA TYR A 141 7.34 2.33 5.48
C TYR A 141 7.23 2.61 3.99
N THR A 142 7.41 1.57 3.16
CA THR A 142 7.21 1.70 1.72
C THR A 142 6.51 0.47 1.17
N LEU A 143 5.54 0.68 0.26
CA LEU A 143 4.76 -0.38 -0.36
C LEU A 143 5.11 -0.48 -1.84
N LEU A 144 5.62 -1.65 -2.23
CA LEU A 144 5.99 -2.02 -3.58
C LEU A 144 5.01 -3.05 -4.16
N GLY A 145 4.91 -3.10 -5.47
CA GLY A 145 4.28 -4.23 -6.18
C GLY A 145 5.30 -5.30 -6.53
N ASP A 146 4.85 -6.54 -6.66
CA ASP A 146 5.69 -7.66 -7.09
C ASP A 146 6.18 -7.52 -8.55
N GLY A 147 5.41 -6.86 -9.42
CA GLY A 147 5.88 -6.45 -10.75
C GLY A 147 6.87 -5.29 -10.69
N GLU A 148 6.71 -4.38 -9.75
CA GLU A 148 7.63 -3.25 -9.56
C GLU A 148 9.04 -3.69 -9.18
N ILE A 149 9.19 -4.76 -8.40
CA ILE A 149 10.53 -5.23 -7.99
C ILE A 149 11.35 -5.85 -9.13
N GLN A 150 10.82 -5.90 -10.34
CA GLN A 150 11.61 -6.19 -11.56
C GLN A 150 12.52 -5.02 -11.94
N GLU A 151 12.25 -3.81 -11.44
CA GLU A 151 13.11 -2.64 -11.65
C GLU A 151 14.46 -2.78 -10.91
N GLY A 152 15.58 -2.56 -11.61
CA GLY A 152 16.92 -2.65 -11.03
C GLY A 152 17.12 -1.69 -9.84
N GLN A 153 16.49 -0.51 -9.89
CA GLN A 153 16.55 0.51 -8.85
C GLN A 153 16.10 0.00 -7.47
N VAL A 154 15.15 -0.94 -7.42
CA VAL A 154 14.72 -1.57 -6.16
C VAL A 154 15.88 -2.26 -5.47
N TRP A 155 16.70 -2.99 -6.23
CA TRP A 155 17.82 -3.76 -5.69
C TRP A 155 19.02 -2.87 -5.35
N GLU A 156 19.23 -1.79 -6.07
CA GLU A 156 20.21 -0.76 -5.70
C GLU A 156 19.88 -0.13 -4.34
N ALA A 157 18.59 0.24 -4.14
CA ALA A 157 18.09 0.75 -2.87
C ALA A 157 18.19 -0.29 -1.74
N ALA A 158 17.83 -1.54 -2.00
CA ALA A 158 17.92 -2.64 -1.03
C ALA A 158 19.38 -2.89 -0.59
N MET A 159 20.33 -2.87 -1.52
CA MET A 159 21.76 -3.00 -1.20
C MET A 159 22.23 -1.90 -0.25
N LEU A 160 21.85 -0.65 -0.51
CA LEU A 160 22.20 0.47 0.36
C LEU A 160 21.53 0.36 1.74
N ALA A 161 20.24 -0.02 1.78
CA ALA A 161 19.50 -0.17 3.03
C ALA A 161 20.13 -1.23 3.94
N GLY A 162 20.45 -2.40 3.40
CA GLY A 162 21.14 -3.48 4.14
C GLY A 162 22.55 -3.09 4.58
N HIS A 163 23.34 -2.43 3.72
CA HIS A 163 24.68 -1.93 4.06
C HIS A 163 24.63 -0.92 5.22
N ARG A 164 23.64 -0.01 5.20
CA ARG A 164 23.44 1.01 6.23
C ARG A 164 22.72 0.49 7.48
N LYS A 165 22.28 -0.77 7.47
CA LYS A 165 21.57 -1.40 8.60
C LYS A 165 20.35 -0.58 9.05
N LEU A 166 19.51 -0.17 8.11
CA LEU A 166 18.38 0.73 8.35
C LEU A 166 17.23 0.00 9.06
N ASP A 167 17.35 -0.28 10.34
CA ASP A 167 16.35 -0.99 11.15
C ASP A 167 15.07 -0.16 11.43
N ASN A 168 15.03 1.09 10.96
CA ASN A 168 13.87 1.95 10.92
C ASN A 168 13.15 1.94 9.55
N LEU A 169 13.57 1.10 8.59
CA LEU A 169 12.95 0.94 7.28
C LEU A 169 12.20 -0.39 7.21
N VAL A 170 10.93 -0.35 6.80
CA VAL A 170 10.11 -1.52 6.48
C VAL A 170 9.67 -1.44 5.02
N VAL A 171 10.10 -2.40 4.22
CA VAL A 171 9.68 -2.59 2.83
C VAL A 171 8.58 -3.63 2.79
N ILE A 172 7.43 -3.29 2.23
CA ILE A 172 6.30 -4.22 2.09
C ILE A 172 6.15 -4.51 0.60
N VAL A 173 6.08 -5.79 0.23
CA VAL A 173 5.81 -6.22 -1.15
C VAL A 173 4.39 -6.78 -1.23
N ASP A 174 3.52 -6.10 -1.96
CA ASP A 174 2.20 -6.61 -2.35
C ASP A 174 2.37 -7.69 -3.41
N ASN A 175 2.53 -8.93 -2.94
CA ASN A 175 2.77 -10.10 -3.79
C ASN A 175 1.43 -10.73 -4.23
N ASN A 176 0.74 -10.05 -5.15
CA ASN A 176 -0.54 -10.50 -5.69
C ASN A 176 -0.39 -11.47 -6.90
N GLY A 177 0.81 -11.64 -7.43
CA GLY A 177 1.14 -12.59 -8.49
C GLY A 177 0.78 -12.14 -9.90
N LEU A 178 0.30 -10.91 -10.09
CA LEU A 178 -0.18 -10.42 -11.38
C LEU A 178 0.38 -9.03 -11.72
N GLN A 179 0.83 -8.86 -12.95
CA GLN A 179 1.14 -7.56 -13.55
C GLN A 179 0.21 -7.29 -14.77
N ILE A 180 0.44 -6.20 -15.51
CA ILE A 180 -0.40 -5.77 -16.64
C ILE A 180 -0.61 -6.91 -17.65
N ASP A 181 0.47 -7.61 -18.00
CA ASP A 181 0.51 -8.58 -19.10
C ASP A 181 0.13 -10.00 -18.67
N GLY A 182 -0.16 -10.23 -17.38
CA GLY A 182 -0.57 -11.55 -16.90
C GLY A 182 0.09 -11.99 -15.59
N ASN A 183 0.25 -13.30 -15.44
CA ASN A 183 0.90 -13.90 -14.28
C ASN A 183 2.39 -13.50 -14.27
N ILE A 184 2.83 -12.96 -13.14
CA ILE A 184 4.18 -12.42 -12.98
C ILE A 184 5.27 -13.49 -13.19
N ALA A 185 4.98 -14.76 -12.86
CA ALA A 185 5.91 -15.85 -13.05
C ALA A 185 6.15 -16.17 -14.54
N ASP A 186 5.15 -15.89 -15.38
CA ASP A 186 5.22 -16.16 -16.83
C ASP A 186 5.78 -14.98 -17.62
N VAL A 187 5.56 -13.74 -17.14
CA VAL A 187 6.03 -12.52 -17.83
C VAL A 187 7.53 -12.27 -17.56
N ASN A 188 7.91 -12.07 -16.31
CA ASN A 188 9.29 -11.92 -15.86
C ASN A 188 9.37 -12.23 -14.36
N SER A 189 9.65 -13.48 -14.01
CA SER A 189 9.55 -13.95 -12.63
C SER A 189 10.48 -13.24 -11.66
N PRO A 190 9.97 -12.54 -10.63
CA PRO A 190 10.79 -11.97 -9.57
C PRO A 190 11.18 -13.00 -8.50
N TYR A 191 10.62 -14.21 -8.56
CA TYR A 191 10.83 -15.24 -7.53
C TYR A 191 12.25 -15.83 -7.54
N PRO A 192 12.76 -16.28 -6.39
CA PRO A 192 12.19 -16.17 -5.05
C PRO A 192 12.43 -14.77 -4.46
N ILE A 193 11.36 -14.06 -4.09
CA ILE A 193 11.43 -12.66 -3.62
C ILE A 193 12.11 -12.60 -2.25
N ASP A 194 11.71 -13.49 -1.34
CA ASP A 194 12.23 -13.59 0.03
C ASP A 194 13.75 -13.76 0.02
N LYS A 195 14.28 -14.71 -0.74
CA LYS A 195 15.73 -14.99 -0.83
C LYS A 195 16.52 -13.82 -1.41
N LYS A 196 15.94 -13.05 -2.29
CA LYS A 196 16.59 -11.86 -2.85
C LYS A 196 16.75 -10.78 -1.77
N PHE A 197 15.72 -10.48 -0.98
CA PHE A 197 15.84 -9.53 0.12
C PHE A 197 16.78 -10.05 1.23
N GLU A 198 16.72 -11.35 1.57
CA GLU A 198 17.68 -11.97 2.50
C GLU A 198 19.14 -11.76 2.04
N ALA A 199 19.42 -11.94 0.75
CA ALA A 199 20.76 -11.72 0.18
C ALA A 199 21.27 -10.28 0.30
N PHE A 200 20.36 -9.30 0.41
CA PHE A 200 20.66 -7.90 0.72
C PHE A 200 20.65 -7.58 2.22
N ASN A 201 20.70 -8.59 3.10
CA ASN A 201 20.70 -8.46 4.56
C ASN A 201 19.44 -7.85 5.15
N PHE A 202 18.28 -8.09 4.55
CA PHE A 202 16.99 -7.79 5.17
C PHE A 202 16.55 -8.93 6.09
N HIS A 203 15.90 -8.58 7.18
CA HIS A 203 15.04 -9.49 7.91
C HIS A 203 13.75 -9.68 7.08
N VAL A 204 13.43 -10.94 6.73
CA VAL A 204 12.30 -11.21 5.81
C VAL A 204 11.19 -11.95 6.54
N ILE A 205 9.97 -11.44 6.39
CA ILE A 205 8.75 -12.00 6.99
C ILE A 205 7.74 -12.27 5.86
N ASN A 206 7.28 -13.52 5.73
CA ASN A 206 6.23 -13.89 4.78
C ASN A 206 4.89 -13.97 5.49
N ILE A 207 3.85 -13.33 4.94
CA ILE A 207 2.51 -13.30 5.54
C ILE A 207 1.39 -13.50 4.50
N ASP A 208 0.22 -13.89 4.98
CA ASP A 208 -1.04 -13.61 4.30
C ASP A 208 -1.39 -12.14 4.51
N GLY A 209 -1.37 -11.34 3.42
CA GLY A 209 -1.65 -9.90 3.45
C GLY A 209 -3.12 -9.53 3.68
N HIS A 210 -3.99 -10.52 3.87
CA HIS A 210 -5.41 -10.36 4.25
C HIS A 210 -5.71 -10.82 5.67
N ASP A 211 -4.73 -11.37 6.39
CA ASP A 211 -4.88 -11.78 7.79
C ASP A 211 -4.31 -10.71 8.72
N PHE A 212 -5.18 -9.96 9.38
CA PHE A 212 -4.79 -8.89 10.31
C PHE A 212 -3.95 -9.39 11.51
N GLU A 213 -4.06 -10.66 11.90
CA GLU A 213 -3.23 -11.21 12.98
C GLU A 213 -1.80 -11.41 12.50
N GLN A 214 -1.61 -11.92 11.26
CA GLN A 214 -0.29 -12.03 10.65
C GLN A 214 0.31 -10.67 10.32
N ILE A 215 -0.49 -9.72 9.83
CA ILE A 215 -0.05 -8.34 9.59
C ILE A 215 0.46 -7.73 10.89
N ALA A 216 -0.32 -7.81 11.98
CA ALA A 216 0.05 -7.28 13.28
C ALA A 216 1.34 -7.91 13.83
N ALA A 217 1.47 -9.24 13.73
CA ALA A 217 2.66 -9.96 14.15
C ALA A 217 3.90 -9.53 13.37
N ALA A 218 3.78 -9.35 12.04
CA ALA A 218 4.89 -8.94 11.18
C ALA A 218 5.38 -7.52 11.49
N PHE A 219 4.48 -6.56 11.70
CA PHE A 219 4.89 -5.21 12.08
C PHE A 219 5.48 -5.15 13.49
N LYS A 220 4.95 -5.95 14.44
CA LYS A 220 5.58 -6.08 15.75
C LYS A 220 7.01 -6.62 15.64
N GLU A 221 7.21 -7.69 14.89
CA GLU A 221 8.53 -8.29 14.66
C GLU A 221 9.48 -7.31 13.96
N ALA A 222 8.98 -6.52 12.98
CA ALA A 222 9.74 -5.47 12.32
C ALA A 222 10.20 -4.35 13.28
N ARG A 223 9.38 -3.98 14.29
CA ARG A 223 9.79 -3.01 15.32
C ARG A 223 10.88 -3.55 16.25
N GLU A 224 10.83 -4.85 16.53
CA GLU A 224 11.80 -5.54 17.40
C GLU A 224 13.12 -5.86 16.68
N THR A 225 13.12 -5.93 15.35
CA THR A 225 14.30 -6.17 14.52
C THR A 225 15.27 -5.00 14.61
N LYS A 226 16.55 -5.29 14.93
CA LYS A 226 17.60 -4.28 15.05
C LYS A 226 18.80 -4.62 14.16
N GLY A 227 19.46 -3.55 13.68
CA GLY A 227 20.67 -3.64 12.88
C GLY A 227 20.47 -4.13 11.44
N GLN A 228 19.23 -4.27 10.96
CA GLN A 228 18.91 -4.60 9.57
C GLN A 228 17.51 -4.09 9.20
N PRO A 229 17.25 -3.72 7.94
CA PRO A 229 15.90 -3.38 7.46
C PRO A 229 15.02 -4.62 7.40
N THR A 230 13.70 -4.43 7.43
CA THR A 230 12.73 -5.54 7.31
C THR A 230 12.03 -5.51 5.95
N ALA A 231 11.86 -6.69 5.34
CA ALA A 231 11.01 -6.89 4.16
C ALA A 231 9.83 -7.79 4.53
N ILE A 232 8.61 -7.30 4.39
CA ILE A 232 7.37 -8.07 4.57
C ILE A 232 6.86 -8.46 3.19
N ILE A 233 6.89 -9.74 2.87
CA ILE A 233 6.35 -10.28 1.62
C ILE A 233 4.91 -10.71 1.88
N ALA A 234 3.98 -9.86 1.50
CA ALA A 234 2.56 -10.05 1.76
C ALA A 234 1.89 -10.75 0.57
N LYS A 235 1.52 -12.01 0.73
CA LYS A 235 0.70 -12.71 -0.25
C LYS A 235 -0.69 -12.13 -0.25
N THR A 236 -1.15 -11.62 -1.41
CA THR A 236 -2.44 -10.95 -1.54
C THR A 236 -3.20 -11.46 -2.76
N ILE A 237 -4.43 -10.97 -2.92
CA ILE A 237 -5.31 -11.24 -4.06
C ILE A 237 -5.55 -9.92 -4.80
N LYS A 238 -5.11 -9.82 -6.05
CA LYS A 238 -5.43 -8.68 -6.90
C LYS A 238 -6.93 -8.56 -7.08
N GLY A 239 -7.51 -7.37 -6.85
CA GLY A 239 -8.95 -7.18 -6.96
C GLY A 239 -9.77 -7.71 -5.79
N LYS A 240 -9.17 -7.91 -4.62
CA LYS A 240 -9.76 -8.51 -3.41
C LYS A 240 -11.16 -8.01 -3.08
N ASP A 241 -12.08 -8.96 -2.82
CA ASP A 241 -13.47 -8.78 -2.43
C ASP A 241 -14.40 -8.18 -3.52
N VAL A 242 -13.93 -8.10 -4.78
CA VAL A 242 -14.77 -7.78 -5.93
C VAL A 242 -14.76 -8.97 -6.89
N SER A 243 -15.88 -9.67 -7.00
CA SER A 243 -15.99 -11.00 -7.59
C SER A 243 -15.42 -11.13 -9.00
N PHE A 244 -15.64 -10.14 -9.86
CA PHE A 244 -15.15 -10.13 -11.24
C PHE A 244 -13.74 -9.55 -11.41
N MET A 245 -13.14 -9.00 -10.34
CA MET A 245 -11.78 -8.44 -10.35
C MET A 245 -10.75 -9.38 -9.73
N GLU A 246 -11.16 -10.27 -8.81
CA GLU A 246 -10.22 -11.16 -8.12
C GLU A 246 -9.42 -12.03 -9.10
N ASN A 247 -8.09 -11.98 -8.94
CA ASN A 247 -7.12 -12.73 -9.76
C ASN A 247 -7.23 -12.47 -11.28
N GLN A 248 -7.71 -11.29 -11.68
CA GLN A 248 -7.81 -10.89 -13.08
C GLN A 248 -6.81 -9.78 -13.44
N ALA A 249 -5.83 -10.07 -14.28
CA ALA A 249 -4.81 -9.10 -14.74
C ALA A 249 -5.45 -7.91 -15.49
N SER A 250 -6.55 -8.13 -16.22
CA SER A 250 -7.28 -7.10 -16.96
C SER A 250 -7.77 -5.93 -16.08
N TRP A 251 -7.94 -6.16 -14.78
CA TRP A 251 -8.33 -5.13 -13.80
C TRP A 251 -7.13 -4.39 -13.20
N HIS A 252 -5.97 -4.49 -13.82
CA HIS A 252 -4.81 -3.71 -13.38
C HIS A 252 -5.06 -2.21 -13.49
N GLY A 253 -5.52 -1.74 -14.65
CA GLY A 253 -5.73 -0.30 -14.95
C GLY A 253 -7.06 0.01 -15.61
N THR A 254 -8.07 -0.82 -15.43
CA THR A 254 -9.40 -0.68 -16.03
C THR A 254 -10.40 -0.17 -14.99
N ALA A 255 -11.16 0.87 -15.35
CA ALA A 255 -12.23 1.38 -14.52
C ALA A 255 -13.53 0.59 -14.75
N PRO A 256 -14.31 0.26 -13.70
CA PRO A 256 -15.61 -0.35 -13.85
C PRO A 256 -16.61 0.62 -14.50
N ASN A 257 -17.49 0.10 -15.36
CA ASN A 257 -18.65 0.82 -15.84
C ASN A 257 -19.77 0.85 -14.77
N ASP A 258 -20.90 1.49 -15.06
CA ASP A 258 -21.98 1.69 -14.08
C ASP A 258 -22.57 0.36 -13.56
N GLU A 259 -22.74 -0.63 -14.45
CA GLU A 259 -23.21 -1.97 -14.07
C GLU A 259 -22.19 -2.72 -13.21
N GLN A 260 -20.92 -2.69 -13.60
CA GLN A 260 -19.81 -3.30 -12.86
C GLN A 260 -19.60 -2.62 -11.51
N TYR A 261 -19.77 -1.29 -11.45
CA TYR A 261 -19.74 -0.55 -10.20
C TYR A 261 -20.83 -1.03 -9.23
N ALA A 262 -22.06 -1.19 -9.72
CA ALA A 262 -23.17 -1.68 -8.91
C ALA A 262 -22.89 -3.09 -8.36
N ILE A 263 -22.33 -3.98 -9.18
CA ILE A 263 -21.93 -5.34 -8.74
C ILE A 263 -20.84 -5.27 -7.68
N ALA A 264 -19.79 -4.48 -7.89
CA ALA A 264 -18.70 -4.33 -6.93
C ALA A 264 -19.18 -3.80 -5.58
N MET A 265 -20.06 -2.80 -5.57
CA MET A 265 -20.64 -2.25 -4.34
C MET A 265 -21.56 -3.26 -3.64
N GLU A 266 -22.27 -4.10 -4.36
CA GLU A 266 -23.08 -5.17 -3.78
C GLU A 266 -22.20 -6.29 -3.19
N ASP A 267 -21.07 -6.63 -3.82
CA ASP A 267 -20.10 -7.58 -3.27
C ASP A 267 -19.54 -7.06 -1.93
N LEU A 268 -19.11 -5.79 -1.88
CA LEU A 268 -18.58 -5.17 -0.67
C LEU A 268 -19.64 -5.00 0.43
N LYS A 269 -20.92 -4.81 0.05
CA LYS A 269 -22.03 -4.81 1.00
C LYS A 269 -22.25 -6.19 1.63
N LYS A 270 -22.14 -7.27 0.87
CA LYS A 270 -22.20 -8.64 1.42
C LYS A 270 -21.07 -8.92 2.40
N VAL A 271 -19.86 -8.42 2.11
CA VAL A 271 -18.73 -8.48 3.06
C VAL A 271 -19.08 -7.76 4.36
N GLU A 272 -19.63 -6.53 4.29
CA GLU A 272 -20.06 -5.77 5.46
C GLU A 272 -21.13 -6.51 6.28
N GLU A 273 -22.16 -7.06 5.63
CA GLU A 273 -23.21 -7.83 6.28
C GLU A 273 -22.64 -9.06 7.01
N ALA A 274 -21.70 -9.77 6.39
CA ALA A 274 -21.02 -10.91 7.01
C ALA A 274 -20.16 -10.51 8.22
N LEU A 275 -19.54 -9.32 8.19
CA LEU A 275 -18.79 -8.76 9.32
C LEU A 275 -19.70 -8.30 10.47
N CYS A 276 -20.93 -7.87 10.19
CA CYS A 276 -21.89 -7.47 11.20
C CYS A 276 -22.54 -8.65 11.95
N GLN A 277 -22.42 -9.88 11.42
CA GLN A 277 -22.94 -11.11 12.04
C GLN A 277 -21.93 -11.79 12.99
N LYS A 278 -20.69 -11.33 13.01
CA LYS A 278 -19.60 -11.82 13.88
C LYS A 278 -19.52 -11.01 15.18
#